data_996ff5615b06d106a14188944e979133
#
_entry.id   996ff5615b06d106a14188944e979133
#
_cell.length_a   1.000
_cell.length_b   1.000
_cell.length_c   1.000
_cell.angle_alpha   90.00
_cell.angle_beta   90.00
_cell.angle_gamma   90.00
#
_symmetry.space_group_name_H-M   'P 1'
#
loop_
_entity.id
_entity.type
_entity.pdbx_description
1 polymer ?
#
loop_
_entity_poly.entity_id
_entity_poly.type
_entity_poly.pdbx_seq_one_letter_code
_entity_poly.pdbx_strand_id
1 'polypeptide(L)'
;DSLVALRELLAVISAHEWRKKGVPVPAVQGRIYPHYGVFSPVRGEYVDLVATAPLPAGCELAFDIGTGSGIIAAVLARRGVRQVVATDQDDRALACALENVEKLGLTAAITLLKTDLFPEGRAPLVVCNPPWVPAQPTSPIEYAVYDPDSRMLRGFLGGLAAHLTPNGEGWLIISDIAEHLGLR
;
A
#
# COMPACT_ATOMS: atom_id res chain seq x y z
N ASP A 1 25.69 -13.87 23.93
CA ASP A 1 24.56 -13.09 24.47
C ASP A 1 24.37 -11.87 23.61
N SER A 2 23.18 -11.72 23.02
CA SER A 2 22.81 -10.53 22.24
C SER A 2 21.73 -9.76 23.01
N LEU A 3 21.89 -8.44 23.10
CA LEU A 3 20.86 -7.54 23.63
C LEU A 3 20.00 -7.07 22.44
N VAL A 4 18.70 -7.24 22.57
CA VAL A 4 17.71 -6.77 21.60
C VAL A 4 16.80 -5.76 22.31
N ALA A 5 16.48 -4.66 21.65
CA ALA A 5 15.55 -3.69 22.21
C ALA A 5 14.16 -4.33 22.38
N LEU A 6 13.54 -4.13 23.54
CA LEU A 6 12.18 -4.67 23.80
C LEU A 6 11.18 -4.28 22.73
N ARG A 7 11.29 -3.06 22.17
CA ARG A 7 10.45 -2.57 21.08
C ARG A 7 10.58 -3.43 19.83
N GLU A 8 11.79 -3.86 19.46
CA GLU A 8 12.02 -4.73 18.30
C GLU A 8 11.43 -6.12 18.53
N LEU A 9 11.61 -6.67 19.72
CA LEU A 9 11.01 -7.95 20.08
C LEU A 9 9.47 -7.91 20.00
N LEU A 10 8.85 -6.86 20.54
CA LEU A 10 7.41 -6.66 20.45
C LEU A 10 6.93 -6.49 18.99
N ALA A 11 7.70 -5.79 18.16
CA ALA A 11 7.38 -5.64 16.75
C ALA A 11 7.40 -6.99 16.00
N VAL A 12 8.40 -7.84 16.27
CA VAL A 12 8.48 -9.19 15.67
C VAL A 12 7.33 -10.08 16.16
N ILE A 13 7.02 -10.06 17.46
CA ILE A 13 5.90 -10.84 18.02
C ILE A 13 4.57 -10.38 17.40
N SER A 14 4.34 -9.06 17.31
CA SER A 14 3.13 -8.50 16.72
C SER A 14 3.01 -8.88 15.23
N ALA A 15 4.09 -8.77 14.47
CA ALA A 15 4.11 -9.15 13.06
C ALA A 15 3.81 -10.65 12.89
N HIS A 16 4.34 -11.52 13.76
CA HIS A 16 4.02 -12.96 13.76
C HIS A 16 2.54 -13.22 14.02
N GLU A 17 1.96 -12.57 15.04
CA GLU A 17 0.55 -12.73 15.37
C GLU A 17 -0.37 -12.25 14.24
N TRP A 18 -0.05 -11.10 13.64
CA TRP A 18 -0.80 -10.57 12.49
C TRP A 18 -0.68 -11.48 11.26
N ARG A 19 0.51 -12.04 11.03
CA ARG A 19 0.73 -13.01 9.96
C ARG A 19 -0.09 -14.27 10.15
N LYS A 20 -0.24 -14.73 11.38
CA LYS A 20 -0.97 -15.96 11.74
C LYS A 20 -2.48 -15.76 11.79
N LYS A 21 -2.94 -14.69 12.45
CA LYS A 21 -4.37 -14.45 12.71
C LYS A 21 -5.03 -13.57 11.66
N GLY A 22 -4.23 -12.81 10.91
CA GLY A 22 -4.70 -11.74 10.03
C GLY A 22 -5.23 -10.53 10.80
N VAL A 23 -5.19 -9.38 10.15
CA VAL A 23 -5.78 -8.12 10.63
C VAL A 23 -7.18 -8.00 10.02
N PRO A 24 -8.24 -7.86 10.82
CA PRO A 24 -9.58 -7.67 10.28
C PRO A 24 -9.69 -6.29 9.64
N VAL A 25 -10.21 -6.24 8.42
CA VAL A 25 -10.42 -5.00 7.67
C VAL A 25 -11.85 -4.99 7.13
N PRO A 26 -12.75 -4.23 7.76
CA PRO A 26 -14.17 -4.17 7.35
C PRO A 26 -14.37 -3.79 5.88
N ALA A 27 -13.57 -2.86 5.36
CA ALA A 27 -13.68 -2.36 4.00
C ALA A 27 -13.50 -3.46 2.92
N VAL A 28 -12.77 -4.54 3.22
CA VAL A 28 -12.63 -5.69 2.30
C VAL A 28 -13.50 -6.87 2.71
N GLN A 29 -14.30 -6.74 3.78
CA GLN A 29 -15.14 -7.80 4.36
C GLN A 29 -14.32 -9.07 4.66
N GLY A 30 -13.09 -8.88 5.17
CA GLY A 30 -12.16 -9.98 5.37
C GLY A 30 -10.98 -9.61 6.26
N ARG A 31 -9.91 -10.37 6.09
CA ARG A 31 -8.66 -10.18 6.84
C ARG A 31 -7.49 -10.06 5.89
N ILE A 32 -6.52 -9.25 6.27
CA ILE A 32 -5.23 -9.12 5.60
C ILE A 32 -4.18 -9.80 6.46
N TYR A 33 -3.31 -10.58 5.83
CA TYR A 33 -2.23 -11.34 6.46
C TYR A 33 -0.89 -10.72 6.06
N PRO A 34 -0.41 -9.70 6.78
CA PRO A 34 0.82 -9.00 6.40
C PRO A 34 2.03 -9.90 6.59
N HIS A 35 2.94 -9.89 5.61
CA HIS A 35 4.26 -10.50 5.77
C HIS A 35 5.17 -9.60 6.61
N TYR A 36 6.20 -10.20 7.22
CA TYR A 36 7.21 -9.44 7.94
C TYR A 36 7.90 -8.44 7.01
N GLY A 37 8.00 -7.19 7.45
CA GLY A 37 8.58 -6.09 6.65
C GLY A 37 7.64 -5.49 5.60
N VAL A 38 6.38 -5.94 5.52
CA VAL A 38 5.33 -5.34 4.69
C VAL A 38 4.40 -4.52 5.59
N PHE A 39 4.00 -3.33 5.14
CA PHE A 39 3.13 -2.45 5.91
C PHE A 39 1.81 -3.14 6.27
N SER A 40 1.50 -3.14 7.57
CA SER A 40 0.29 -3.76 8.10
C SER A 40 -0.83 -2.74 8.28
N PRO A 41 -2.07 -3.01 7.83
CA PRO A 41 -3.21 -2.12 7.96
C PRO A 41 -3.83 -2.13 9.38
N VAL A 42 -2.99 -2.18 10.42
CA VAL A 42 -3.45 -2.15 11.82
C VAL A 42 -4.08 -0.80 12.17
N ARG A 43 -3.58 0.27 11.60
CA ARG A 43 -4.22 1.59 11.63
C ARG A 43 -5.03 1.73 10.35
N GLY A 44 -6.35 1.63 10.47
CA GLY A 44 -7.26 1.55 9.33
C GLY A 44 -7.65 2.88 8.71
N GLU A 45 -7.25 4.03 9.30
CA GLU A 45 -7.72 5.36 8.90
C GLU A 45 -7.51 5.64 7.41
N TYR A 46 -6.32 5.27 6.88
CA TYR A 46 -6.03 5.45 5.45
C TYR A 46 -6.87 4.52 4.55
N VAL A 47 -7.20 3.34 5.06
CA VAL A 47 -8.08 2.38 4.36
C VAL A 47 -9.49 2.94 4.27
N ASP A 48 -9.99 3.54 5.36
CA ASP A 48 -11.32 4.15 5.41
C ASP A 48 -11.41 5.37 4.48
N LEU A 49 -10.35 6.16 4.35
CA LEU A 49 -10.27 7.24 3.36
C LEU A 49 -10.49 6.70 1.94
N VAL A 50 -9.77 5.65 1.55
CA VAL A 50 -9.93 5.03 0.23
C VAL A 50 -11.30 4.35 0.09
N ALA A 51 -11.83 3.78 1.17
CA ALA A 51 -13.12 3.10 1.15
C ALA A 51 -14.32 4.07 0.98
N THR A 52 -14.19 5.33 1.40
CA THR A 52 -15.29 6.29 1.45
C THR A 52 -15.18 7.43 0.44
N ALA A 53 -13.98 7.79 -0.02
CA ALA A 53 -13.81 8.84 -1.02
C ALA A 53 -14.60 8.53 -2.29
N PRO A 54 -15.31 9.52 -2.91
CA PRO A 54 -16.07 9.26 -4.14
C PRO A 54 -15.14 8.80 -5.26
N LEU A 55 -15.49 7.67 -5.91
CA LEU A 55 -14.74 7.22 -7.08
C LEU A 55 -15.01 8.12 -8.29
N PRO A 56 -14.02 8.34 -9.19
CA PRO A 56 -14.26 8.99 -10.46
C PRO A 56 -15.40 8.32 -11.24
N ALA A 57 -16.18 9.08 -11.95
CA ALA A 57 -17.28 8.54 -12.73
C ALA A 57 -16.78 7.52 -13.77
N GLY A 58 -17.38 6.34 -13.80
CA GLY A 58 -16.99 5.27 -14.74
C GLY A 58 -15.60 4.69 -14.48
N CYS A 59 -15.09 4.73 -13.24
CA CYS A 59 -13.80 4.17 -12.86
C CYS A 59 -13.82 2.63 -12.95
N GLU A 60 -13.55 2.10 -14.13
CA GLU A 60 -13.42 0.65 -14.34
C GLU A 60 -12.00 0.12 -14.15
N LEU A 61 -10.99 0.99 -14.24
CA LEU A 61 -9.57 0.69 -14.07
C LEU A 61 -8.96 1.61 -13.04
N ALA A 62 -8.16 1.06 -12.14
CA ALA A 62 -7.33 1.84 -11.20
C ALA A 62 -5.91 1.27 -11.12
N PHE A 63 -4.95 2.12 -10.77
CA PHE A 63 -3.60 1.73 -10.41
C PHE A 63 -3.38 1.93 -8.91
N ASP A 64 -2.82 0.92 -8.24
CA ASP A 64 -2.38 0.98 -6.84
C ASP A 64 -0.86 0.90 -6.82
N ILE A 65 -0.21 2.03 -6.56
CA ILE A 65 1.24 2.19 -6.66
C ILE A 65 1.90 1.94 -5.29
N GLY A 66 2.79 0.95 -5.24
CA GLY A 66 3.38 0.49 -3.97
C GLY A 66 2.36 -0.26 -3.13
N THR A 67 1.77 -1.29 -3.70
CA THR A 67 0.60 -1.98 -3.13
C THR A 67 0.85 -2.65 -1.78
N GLY A 68 2.09 -2.97 -1.44
CA GLY A 68 2.46 -3.57 -0.17
C GLY A 68 1.70 -4.87 0.11
N SER A 69 0.77 -4.84 1.05
CA SER A 69 -0.07 -6.00 1.40
C SER A 69 -1.25 -6.25 0.45
N GLY A 70 -1.44 -5.40 -0.57
CA GLY A 70 -2.58 -5.49 -1.49
C GLY A 70 -3.87 -4.88 -0.97
N ILE A 71 -3.84 -4.21 0.18
CA ILE A 71 -5.06 -3.73 0.85
C ILE A 71 -5.81 -2.66 0.06
N ILE A 72 -5.12 -1.67 -0.51
CA ILE A 72 -5.76 -0.60 -1.28
C ILE A 72 -6.37 -1.19 -2.57
N ALA A 73 -5.63 -2.03 -3.29
CA ALA A 73 -6.16 -2.73 -4.45
C ALA A 73 -7.42 -3.55 -4.11
N ALA A 74 -7.41 -4.26 -2.97
CA ALA A 74 -8.56 -5.02 -2.50
C ALA A 74 -9.77 -4.13 -2.16
N VAL A 75 -9.56 -2.97 -1.54
CA VAL A 75 -10.63 -2.00 -1.27
C VAL A 75 -11.23 -1.48 -2.57
N LEU A 76 -10.41 -1.08 -3.53
CA LEU A 76 -10.89 -0.59 -4.82
C LEU A 76 -11.71 -1.66 -5.58
N ALA A 77 -11.24 -2.90 -5.60
CA ALA A 77 -11.97 -4.02 -6.19
C ALA A 77 -13.32 -4.29 -5.48
N ARG A 78 -13.36 -4.24 -4.13
CA ARG A 78 -14.61 -4.36 -3.35
C ARG A 78 -15.59 -3.21 -3.61
N ARG A 79 -15.09 -2.05 -3.96
CA ARG A 79 -15.91 -0.87 -4.35
C ARG A 79 -16.44 -0.94 -5.78
N GLY A 80 -16.13 -2.00 -6.53
CA GLY A 80 -16.65 -2.23 -7.88
C GLY A 80 -15.72 -1.75 -8.99
N VAL A 81 -14.48 -1.36 -8.72
CA VAL A 81 -13.47 -1.16 -9.75
C VAL A 81 -13.19 -2.52 -10.40
N ARG A 82 -13.46 -2.63 -11.70
CA ARG A 82 -13.45 -3.91 -12.41
C ARG A 82 -12.05 -4.49 -12.57
N GLN A 83 -11.07 -3.63 -12.77
CA GLN A 83 -9.65 -3.98 -12.89
C GLN A 83 -8.80 -3.08 -12.01
N VAL A 84 -7.92 -3.66 -11.21
CA VAL A 84 -6.89 -2.93 -10.46
C VAL A 84 -5.53 -3.51 -10.84
N VAL A 85 -4.63 -2.67 -11.36
CA VAL A 85 -3.23 -3.02 -11.54
C VAL A 85 -2.47 -2.52 -10.32
N ALA A 86 -1.99 -3.45 -9.51
CA ALA A 86 -1.29 -3.17 -8.26
C ALA A 86 0.20 -3.44 -8.42
N THR A 87 1.01 -2.43 -8.19
CA THR A 87 2.45 -2.48 -8.45
C THR A 87 3.26 -2.46 -7.17
N ASP A 88 4.39 -3.15 -7.17
CA ASP A 88 5.43 -3.01 -6.16
C ASP A 88 6.79 -3.42 -6.74
N GLN A 89 7.88 -2.89 -6.18
CA GLN A 89 9.23 -3.29 -6.56
C GLN A 89 9.77 -4.44 -5.68
N ASP A 90 9.20 -4.66 -4.49
CA ASP A 90 9.64 -5.68 -3.53
C ASP A 90 8.89 -7.00 -3.76
N ASP A 91 9.63 -8.07 -4.03
CA ASP A 91 9.06 -9.42 -4.19
C ASP A 91 8.30 -9.91 -2.96
N ARG A 92 8.69 -9.48 -1.74
CA ARG A 92 7.99 -9.83 -0.50
C ARG A 92 6.63 -9.14 -0.41
N ALA A 93 6.54 -7.90 -0.85
CA ALA A 93 5.29 -7.16 -0.92
C ALA A 93 4.35 -7.84 -1.93
N LEU A 94 4.84 -8.16 -3.12
CA LEU A 94 4.04 -8.85 -4.14
C LEU A 94 3.58 -10.25 -3.69
N ALA A 95 4.44 -11.02 -3.02
CA ALA A 95 4.04 -12.31 -2.44
C ALA A 95 2.98 -12.15 -1.34
N CYS A 96 3.10 -11.11 -0.52
CA CYS A 96 2.10 -10.76 0.48
C CYS A 96 0.76 -10.36 -0.16
N ALA A 97 0.80 -9.49 -1.15
CA ALA A 97 -0.37 -9.05 -1.88
C ALA A 97 -1.08 -10.22 -2.58
N LEU A 98 -0.32 -11.11 -3.24
CA LEU A 98 -0.87 -12.28 -3.91
C LEU A 98 -1.65 -13.16 -2.94
N GLU A 99 -1.05 -13.52 -1.80
CA GLU A 99 -1.72 -14.35 -0.79
C GLU A 99 -3.02 -13.70 -0.29
N ASN A 100 -2.99 -12.39 -0.03
CA ASN A 100 -4.17 -11.66 0.43
C ASN A 100 -5.26 -11.58 -0.64
N VAL A 101 -4.89 -11.29 -1.89
CA VAL A 101 -5.81 -11.25 -3.04
C VAL A 101 -6.49 -12.61 -3.25
N GLU A 102 -5.72 -13.71 -3.17
CA GLU A 102 -6.24 -15.08 -3.24
C GLU A 102 -7.23 -15.39 -2.11
N LYS A 103 -6.83 -15.11 -0.86
CA LYS A 103 -7.69 -15.32 0.33
C LYS A 103 -8.99 -14.51 0.31
N LEU A 104 -8.95 -13.33 -0.30
CA LEU A 104 -10.12 -12.48 -0.48
C LEU A 104 -10.97 -12.85 -1.72
N GLY A 105 -10.49 -13.77 -2.58
CA GLY A 105 -11.18 -14.16 -3.81
C GLY A 105 -11.22 -13.05 -4.87
N LEU A 106 -10.18 -12.22 -4.94
CA LEU A 106 -10.11 -11.04 -5.81
C LEU A 106 -9.15 -11.20 -7.00
N THR A 107 -8.65 -12.39 -7.26
CA THR A 107 -7.67 -12.68 -8.34
C THR A 107 -8.18 -12.32 -9.73
N ALA A 108 -9.48 -12.33 -9.97
CA ALA A 108 -10.06 -11.93 -11.24
C ALA A 108 -10.07 -10.41 -11.47
N ALA A 109 -10.03 -9.62 -10.40
CA ALA A 109 -10.10 -8.17 -10.44
C ALA A 109 -8.74 -7.47 -10.27
N ILE A 110 -7.75 -8.16 -9.67
CA ILE A 110 -6.47 -7.55 -9.31
C ILE A 110 -5.34 -8.24 -10.04
N THR A 111 -4.55 -7.47 -10.78
CA THR A 111 -3.30 -7.90 -11.42
C THR A 111 -2.13 -7.33 -10.65
N LEU A 112 -1.23 -8.19 -10.18
CA LEU A 112 0.01 -7.79 -9.51
C LEU A 112 1.14 -7.68 -10.51
N LEU A 113 1.89 -6.59 -10.48
CA LEU A 113 2.98 -6.34 -11.40
C LEU A 113 4.23 -5.87 -10.65
N LYS A 114 5.36 -6.54 -10.90
CA LYS A 114 6.65 -6.08 -10.39
C LYS A 114 7.18 -4.96 -11.26
N THR A 115 7.13 -3.74 -10.75
CA THR A 115 7.70 -2.56 -11.41
C THR A 115 8.02 -1.47 -10.40
N ASP A 116 8.91 -0.58 -10.76
CA ASP A 116 9.19 0.62 -9.97
C ASP A 116 8.16 1.70 -10.32
N LEU A 117 7.27 1.99 -9.39
CA LEU A 117 6.15 2.92 -9.49
C LEU A 117 5.07 2.46 -10.49
N PHE A 118 4.97 3.06 -11.66
CA PHE A 118 3.81 2.96 -12.53
C PHE A 118 3.85 1.75 -13.47
N PRO A 119 2.68 1.11 -13.74
CA PRO A 119 2.53 0.21 -14.86
C PRO A 119 2.44 0.99 -16.17
N GLU A 120 2.49 0.31 -17.30
CA GLU A 120 2.21 0.93 -18.60
C GLU A 120 0.75 1.38 -18.72
N GLY A 121 0.54 2.46 -19.46
CA GLY A 121 -0.80 2.98 -19.78
C GLY A 121 -1.28 4.08 -18.83
N ARG A 122 -2.60 4.26 -18.83
CA ARG A 122 -3.29 5.31 -18.06
C ARG A 122 -4.54 4.76 -17.41
N ALA A 123 -4.87 5.27 -16.22
CA ALA A 123 -6.08 4.90 -15.50
C ALA A 123 -6.90 6.14 -15.09
N PRO A 124 -8.21 6.01 -14.95
CA PRO A 124 -9.07 7.05 -14.36
C PRO A 124 -8.71 7.36 -12.89
N LEU A 125 -8.13 6.40 -12.18
CA LEU A 125 -7.74 6.55 -10.80
C LEU A 125 -6.34 5.94 -10.58
N VAL A 126 -5.46 6.72 -9.99
CA VAL A 126 -4.13 6.27 -9.55
C VAL A 126 -3.97 6.58 -8.08
N VAL A 127 -3.78 5.54 -7.26
CA VAL A 127 -3.66 5.66 -5.80
C VAL A 127 -2.25 5.31 -5.36
N CYS A 128 -1.72 6.03 -4.39
CA CYS A 128 -0.46 5.73 -3.75
C CYS A 128 -0.51 6.05 -2.25
N ASN A 129 -0.03 5.10 -1.46
CA ASN A 129 0.28 5.30 -0.04
C ASN A 129 1.78 5.07 0.15
N PRO A 130 2.63 6.05 -0.17
CA PRO A 130 4.07 5.90 -0.07
C PRO A 130 4.51 5.83 1.40
N PRO A 131 5.73 5.37 1.70
CA PRO A 131 6.32 5.55 3.02
C PRO A 131 6.39 7.03 3.39
N TRP A 132 6.13 7.36 4.66
CA TRP A 132 5.90 8.75 5.08
C TRP A 132 7.12 9.47 5.64
N VAL A 133 8.16 8.73 6.02
CA VAL A 133 9.33 9.27 6.73
C VAL A 133 10.52 9.38 5.79
N PRO A 134 11.02 10.58 5.47
CA PRO A 134 12.15 10.79 4.55
C PRO A 134 13.50 10.55 5.27
N ALA A 135 13.72 9.35 5.78
CA ALA A 135 14.92 8.97 6.49
C ALA A 135 15.42 7.59 6.01
N GLN A 136 16.66 7.25 6.37
CA GLN A 136 17.25 5.96 6.02
C GLN A 136 16.72 4.86 6.96
N PRO A 137 16.19 3.76 6.42
CA PRO A 137 15.78 2.63 7.23
C PRO A 137 17.01 1.92 7.84
N THR A 138 16.90 1.53 9.09
CA THR A 138 17.96 0.78 9.82
C THR A 138 17.59 -0.70 9.98
N SER A 139 16.34 -1.06 9.67
CA SER A 139 15.83 -2.42 9.78
C SER A 139 14.84 -2.76 8.63
N PRO A 140 14.65 -4.05 8.31
CA PRO A 140 13.71 -4.46 7.26
C PRO A 140 12.26 -3.99 7.48
N ILE A 141 11.83 -3.83 8.74
CA ILE A 141 10.48 -3.33 9.08
C ILE A 141 10.32 -1.85 8.71
N GLU A 142 11.40 -1.09 8.78
CA GLU A 142 11.38 0.35 8.54
C GLU A 142 11.24 0.70 7.05
N TYR A 143 11.62 -0.18 6.12
CA TYR A 143 11.41 0.02 4.67
C TYR A 143 9.95 0.27 4.30
N ALA A 144 9.02 -0.24 5.09
CA ALA A 144 7.59 -0.01 4.87
C ALA A 144 7.12 1.40 5.27
N VAL A 145 7.95 2.17 5.98
CA VAL A 145 7.61 3.49 6.54
C VAL A 145 8.58 4.59 6.09
N TYR A 146 9.80 4.21 5.70
CA TYR A 146 10.88 5.13 5.38
C TYR A 146 11.09 5.23 3.87
N ASP A 147 11.10 6.46 3.35
CA ASP A 147 11.36 6.82 1.95
C ASP A 147 12.57 7.76 1.87
N PRO A 148 13.79 7.21 1.76
CA PRO A 148 14.99 8.03 1.68
C PRO A 148 14.88 9.10 0.58
N ASP A 149 15.19 10.34 0.94
CA ASP A 149 15.11 11.50 0.05
C ASP A 149 13.72 11.73 -0.58
N SER A 150 12.67 11.13 0.00
CA SER A 150 11.30 11.14 -0.55
C SER A 150 11.26 10.64 -2.02
N ARG A 151 12.04 9.61 -2.34
CA ARG A 151 12.21 9.10 -3.70
C ARG A 151 10.88 8.61 -4.29
N MET A 152 10.14 7.80 -3.55
CA MET A 152 8.86 7.27 -4.01
C MET A 152 7.83 8.38 -4.16
N LEU A 153 7.72 9.28 -3.19
CA LEU A 153 6.82 10.42 -3.25
C LEU A 153 7.12 11.33 -4.46
N ARG A 154 8.38 11.67 -4.68
CA ARG A 154 8.80 12.51 -5.84
C ARG A 154 8.54 11.81 -7.16
N GLY A 155 8.87 10.52 -7.25
CA GLY A 155 8.62 9.72 -8.44
C GLY A 155 7.14 9.60 -8.76
N PHE A 156 6.30 9.37 -7.75
CA PHE A 156 4.85 9.35 -7.91
C PHE A 156 4.31 10.70 -8.43
N LEU A 157 4.63 11.80 -7.78
CA LEU A 157 4.18 13.14 -8.21
C LEU A 157 4.67 13.50 -9.61
N GLY A 158 5.93 13.17 -9.93
CA GLY A 158 6.52 13.44 -11.24
C GLY A 158 5.91 12.62 -12.38
N GLY A 159 5.49 11.38 -12.12
CA GLY A 159 4.93 10.47 -13.12
C GLY A 159 3.40 10.53 -13.24
N LEU A 160 2.71 11.02 -12.23
CA LEU A 160 1.26 10.90 -12.09
C LEU A 160 0.48 11.40 -13.32
N ALA A 161 0.78 12.59 -13.83
CA ALA A 161 0.08 13.18 -14.97
C ALA A 161 0.21 12.35 -16.26
N ALA A 162 1.32 11.63 -16.45
CA ALA A 162 1.52 10.76 -17.60
C ALA A 162 0.68 9.47 -17.54
N HIS A 163 0.25 9.07 -16.35
CA HIS A 163 -0.47 7.83 -16.10
C HIS A 163 -1.97 8.04 -15.76
N LEU A 164 -2.45 9.28 -15.81
CA LEU A 164 -3.87 9.60 -15.69
C LEU A 164 -4.54 9.74 -17.06
N THR A 165 -5.75 9.22 -17.17
CA THR A 165 -6.64 9.55 -18.29
C THR A 165 -7.05 11.02 -18.21
N PRO A 166 -7.57 11.65 -19.30
CA PRO A 166 -8.23 12.95 -19.20
C PRO A 166 -9.31 12.93 -18.11
N ASN A 167 -9.28 13.91 -17.20
CA ASN A 167 -10.15 14.00 -16.02
C ASN A 167 -9.97 12.87 -14.98
N GLY A 168 -8.90 12.10 -15.07
CA GLY A 168 -8.54 11.11 -14.05
C GLY A 168 -8.04 11.78 -12.76
N GLU A 169 -8.11 11.04 -11.67
CA GLU A 169 -7.73 11.50 -10.33
C GLU A 169 -6.52 10.75 -9.80
N GLY A 170 -5.59 11.49 -9.16
CA GLY A 170 -4.51 10.92 -8.37
C GLY A 170 -4.81 11.05 -6.88
N TRP A 171 -4.84 9.94 -6.15
CA TRP A 171 -5.02 9.95 -4.71
C TRP A 171 -3.69 9.64 -4.03
N LEU A 172 -3.21 10.60 -3.25
CA LEU A 172 -2.01 10.47 -2.45
C LEU A 172 -2.39 10.43 -0.96
N ILE A 173 -2.03 9.33 -0.30
CA ILE A 173 -2.22 9.17 1.14
C ILE A 173 -0.91 9.55 1.82
N ILE A 174 -0.93 10.56 2.66
CA ILE A 174 0.25 11.05 3.36
C ILE A 174 -0.10 11.41 4.81
N SER A 175 0.85 11.21 5.72
CA SER A 175 0.74 11.63 7.12
C SER A 175 1.63 12.85 7.35
N ASP A 176 1.28 13.67 8.32
CA ASP A 176 2.06 14.78 8.85
C ASP A 176 3.18 14.35 9.82
N ILE A 177 3.37 13.04 10.00
CA ILE A 177 4.36 12.49 10.94
C ILE A 177 5.77 13.02 10.67
N ALA A 178 6.13 13.26 9.40
CA ALA A 178 7.44 13.79 9.05
C ALA A 178 7.62 15.25 9.53
N GLU A 179 6.56 16.05 9.53
CA GLU A 179 6.55 17.41 10.10
C GLU A 179 6.70 17.37 11.61
N HIS A 180 5.93 16.49 12.29
CA HIS A 180 6.04 16.31 13.74
C HIS A 180 7.42 15.82 14.18
N LEU A 181 8.14 15.10 13.33
CA LEU A 181 9.52 14.67 13.59
C LEU A 181 10.57 15.71 13.17
N GLY A 182 10.16 16.86 12.61
CA GLY A 182 11.06 17.92 12.15
C GLY A 182 11.90 17.52 10.92
N LEU A 183 11.41 16.58 10.11
CA LEU A 183 12.09 16.05 8.91
C LEU A 183 11.59 16.70 7.61
N ARG A 184 10.58 17.54 7.69
CA ARG A 184 10.01 18.40 6.63
C ARG A 184 9.63 19.73 7.18
#